data_c01dbeba6fc40ec362b11753d29d0aaa
#
_entry.id   c01dbeba6fc40ec362b11753d29d0aaa
#
_cell.length_a   1.000
_cell.length_b   1.000
_cell.length_c   1.000
_cell.angle_alpha   90.00
_cell.angle_beta   90.00
_cell.angle_gamma   90.00
#
_symmetry.space_group_name_H-M   'P 1'
#
loop_
_entity.id
_entity.type
_entity.pdbx_description
1 polymer ?
#
loop_
_entity_poly.entity_id
_entity_poly.type
_entity_poly.pdbx_seq_one_letter_code
_entity_poly.pdbx_strand_id
1 'polypeptide(L)'
;MAPSNNNFDLSPDFSVLDLQDDFVVINKAPGVDVHRDGDEPGICEKVAEALNLPELYLVHRLDKVTSGLLILARTSESCAQLAQLFKEKTIQKYYLALADKKPKKKQGWIKGDMQRSRRSSWKLVNSQHNPAVTQFFTTSVTPGIRAFLLKPLTGKTHQLRVAMKSLGAPICGDLLYSDAQQASDYDRTYLHAYVIAFELKSVSYRYCAQPEQGGQFLTPQFLAAVEQWCTPETLSWPS
;
A
#
# COMPACT_ATOMS: atom_id res chain seq x y z
N MET A 1 -15.60 -12.84 -18.13
CA MET A 1 -15.71 -11.52 -18.78
C MET A 1 -14.56 -10.68 -18.25
N ALA A 2 -13.72 -10.10 -19.10
CA ALA A 2 -12.67 -9.19 -18.69
C ALA A 2 -13.33 -7.91 -18.15
N PRO A 3 -12.85 -7.31 -17.03
CA PRO A 3 -13.37 -6.05 -16.55
C PRO A 3 -13.07 -4.96 -17.59
N SER A 4 -14.09 -4.20 -17.97
CA SER A 4 -13.95 -2.99 -18.78
C SER A 4 -13.12 -2.00 -17.96
N ASN A 5 -11.93 -1.65 -18.45
CA ASN A 5 -11.10 -0.56 -17.90
C ASN A 5 -11.79 0.78 -18.18
N ASN A 6 -12.76 1.13 -17.37
CA ASN A 6 -13.26 2.49 -17.28
C ASN A 6 -12.52 3.19 -16.13
N ASN A 7 -11.26 3.58 -16.37
CA ASN A 7 -10.59 4.53 -15.49
C ASN A 7 -11.28 5.89 -15.67
N PHE A 8 -12.04 6.30 -14.67
CA PHE A 8 -12.56 7.65 -14.57
C PHE A 8 -11.54 8.49 -13.78
N ASP A 9 -10.79 9.33 -14.48
CA ASP A 9 -9.96 10.38 -13.85
C ASP A 9 -10.89 11.51 -13.36
N LEU A 10 -11.49 11.32 -12.21
CA LEU A 10 -12.43 12.24 -11.60
C LEU A 10 -11.73 13.28 -10.69
N SER A 11 -10.47 13.05 -10.31
CA SER A 11 -9.74 13.87 -9.34
C SER A 11 -8.24 13.61 -9.41
N PRO A 12 -7.39 14.62 -9.15
CA PRO A 12 -5.94 14.38 -8.97
C PRO A 12 -5.61 13.54 -7.73
N ASP A 13 -6.56 13.36 -6.81
CA ASP A 13 -6.39 12.66 -5.54
C ASP A 13 -6.58 11.14 -5.67
N PHE A 14 -7.31 10.68 -6.70
CA PHE A 14 -7.58 9.26 -6.93
C PHE A 14 -8.12 8.99 -8.34
N SER A 15 -7.93 7.75 -8.83
CA SER A 15 -8.68 7.17 -9.95
C SER A 15 -9.59 6.04 -9.47
N VAL A 16 -10.76 5.87 -10.07
CA VAL A 16 -11.71 4.79 -9.75
C VAL A 16 -11.40 3.59 -10.63
N LEU A 17 -11.10 2.45 -10.02
CA LEU A 17 -10.80 1.20 -10.73
C LEU A 17 -12.03 0.32 -10.89
N ASP A 18 -12.93 0.32 -9.90
CA ASP A 18 -14.13 -0.50 -9.93
C ASP A 18 -15.20 0.06 -9.00
N LEU A 19 -16.46 -0.07 -9.43
CA LEU A 19 -17.65 0.34 -8.67
C LEU A 19 -18.61 -0.86 -8.62
N GLN A 20 -18.66 -1.53 -7.48
CA GLN A 20 -19.54 -2.64 -7.17
C GLN A 20 -20.72 -2.20 -6.30
N ASP A 21 -21.74 -3.04 -6.13
CA ASP A 21 -22.86 -2.73 -5.25
C ASP A 21 -22.45 -2.60 -3.78
N ASP A 22 -21.46 -3.38 -3.34
CA ASP A 22 -20.99 -3.42 -1.96
C ASP A 22 -19.81 -2.46 -1.67
N PHE A 23 -19.01 -2.11 -2.68
CA PHE A 23 -17.77 -1.34 -2.48
C PHE A 23 -17.30 -0.61 -3.75
N VAL A 24 -16.38 0.34 -3.52
CA VAL A 24 -15.60 1.02 -4.57
C VAL A 24 -14.13 0.68 -4.36
N VAL A 25 -13.40 0.43 -5.45
CA VAL A 25 -11.94 0.31 -5.43
C VAL A 25 -11.33 1.50 -6.15
N ILE A 26 -10.43 2.18 -5.47
CA ILE A 26 -9.71 3.32 -6.02
C ILE A 26 -8.19 3.10 -6.01
N ASN A 27 -7.49 3.81 -6.89
CA ASN A 27 -6.05 4.05 -6.80
C ASN A 27 -5.83 5.44 -6.19
N LYS A 28 -5.51 5.49 -4.90
CA LYS A 28 -5.29 6.73 -4.16
C LYS A 28 -3.94 7.35 -4.52
N ALA A 29 -3.89 8.64 -4.80
CA ALA A 29 -2.64 9.37 -4.99
C ALA A 29 -1.81 9.46 -3.68
N PRO A 30 -0.49 9.66 -3.75
CA PRO A 30 0.33 9.98 -2.59
C PRO A 30 0.00 11.40 -2.08
N GLY A 31 0.18 11.63 -0.78
CA GLY A 31 -0.08 12.94 -0.17
C GLY A 31 -1.53 13.18 0.24
N VAL A 32 -2.46 12.33 -0.17
CA VAL A 32 -3.90 12.40 0.19
C VAL A 32 -4.16 11.64 1.48
N ASP A 33 -4.81 12.30 2.45
CA ASP A 33 -5.19 11.65 3.70
C ASP A 33 -6.46 10.82 3.54
N VAL A 34 -6.54 9.71 4.25
CA VAL A 34 -7.75 8.87 4.28
C VAL A 34 -8.80 9.40 5.25
N HIS A 35 -8.39 10.16 6.25
CA HIS A 35 -9.25 10.82 7.22
C HIS A 35 -9.36 12.30 6.92
N ARG A 36 -10.42 12.93 7.43
CA ARG A 36 -10.55 14.39 7.44
C ARG A 36 -9.37 15.01 8.21
N ASP A 37 -8.78 16.06 7.64
CA ASP A 37 -7.69 16.83 8.25
C ASP A 37 -8.14 18.30 8.34
N GLY A 38 -8.63 18.71 9.50
CA GLY A 38 -9.28 20.02 9.67
C GLY A 38 -10.51 20.17 8.78
N ASP A 39 -10.50 21.18 7.91
CA ASP A 39 -11.57 21.45 6.94
C ASP A 39 -11.45 20.64 5.64
N GLU A 40 -10.29 20.01 5.40
CA GLU A 40 -10.07 19.18 4.22
C GLU A 40 -10.85 17.85 4.34
N PRO A 41 -11.72 17.51 3.35
CA PRO A 41 -12.47 16.26 3.37
C PRO A 41 -11.55 15.06 3.24
N GLY A 42 -11.89 13.97 3.93
CA GLY A 42 -11.21 12.69 3.79
C GLY A 42 -11.54 12.00 2.46
N ILE A 43 -10.79 10.94 2.13
CA ILE A 43 -10.93 10.25 0.84
C ILE A 43 -12.35 9.71 0.60
N CYS A 44 -13.04 9.22 1.65
CA CYS A 44 -14.42 8.73 1.51
C CYS A 44 -15.38 9.82 1.02
N GLU A 45 -15.25 11.04 1.55
CA GLU A 45 -16.07 12.17 1.18
C GLU A 45 -15.78 12.61 -0.26
N LYS A 46 -14.50 12.74 -0.63
CA LYS A 46 -14.06 13.10 -1.99
C LYS A 46 -14.57 12.12 -3.04
N VAL A 47 -14.47 10.81 -2.77
CA VAL A 47 -14.93 9.76 -3.69
C VAL A 47 -16.45 9.70 -3.75
N ALA A 48 -17.15 9.86 -2.63
CA ALA A 48 -18.61 9.89 -2.60
C ALA A 48 -19.16 11.05 -3.43
N GLU A 49 -18.59 12.25 -3.27
CA GLU A 49 -18.94 13.44 -4.05
C GLU A 49 -18.71 13.22 -5.56
N ALA A 50 -17.53 12.74 -5.94
CA ALA A 50 -17.15 12.51 -7.33
C ALA A 50 -18.04 11.47 -8.04
N LEU A 51 -18.52 10.46 -7.29
CA LEU A 51 -19.39 9.40 -7.81
C LEU A 51 -20.90 9.69 -7.60
N ASN A 52 -21.25 10.84 -7.02
CA ASN A 52 -22.62 11.17 -6.64
C ASN A 52 -23.29 10.08 -5.77
N LEU A 53 -22.50 9.55 -4.79
CA LEU A 53 -22.97 8.59 -3.81
C LEU A 53 -23.30 9.29 -2.48
N PRO A 54 -24.28 8.77 -1.69
CA PRO A 54 -24.68 9.43 -0.45
C PRO A 54 -23.55 9.44 0.60
N GLU A 55 -22.84 8.35 0.72
CA GLU A 55 -21.69 8.18 1.63
C GLU A 55 -20.84 6.96 1.25
N LEU A 56 -19.60 6.93 1.75
CA LEU A 56 -18.70 5.77 1.68
C LEU A 56 -18.02 5.55 3.04
N TYR A 57 -17.71 4.30 3.34
CA TYR A 57 -17.13 3.89 4.62
C TYR A 57 -15.71 3.36 4.44
N LEU A 58 -14.82 3.82 5.32
CA LEU A 58 -13.43 3.36 5.33
C LEU A 58 -13.33 1.99 6.02
N VAL A 59 -12.89 0.97 5.30
CA VAL A 59 -12.72 -0.41 5.83
C VAL A 59 -11.26 -0.73 6.20
N HIS A 60 -10.31 -0.04 5.59
CA HIS A 60 -8.88 -0.08 5.92
C HIS A 60 -8.24 1.25 5.53
N ARG A 61 -6.98 1.41 5.85
CA ARG A 61 -6.28 2.67 5.58
C ARG A 61 -4.94 2.47 4.89
N LEU A 62 -4.54 3.50 4.14
CA LEU A 62 -3.18 3.75 3.72
C LEU A 62 -2.65 4.98 4.48
N ASP A 63 -1.34 5.04 4.70
CA ASP A 63 -0.71 6.26 5.19
C ASP A 63 -0.87 7.38 4.14
N LYS A 64 -0.90 8.65 4.58
CA LYS A 64 -1.00 9.82 3.70
C LYS A 64 0.01 9.77 2.55
N VAL A 65 1.24 9.37 2.84
CA VAL A 65 2.36 9.28 1.87
C VAL A 65 2.28 8.06 0.95
N THR A 66 1.45 7.07 1.26
CA THR A 66 1.30 5.82 0.49
C THR A 66 0.24 5.97 -0.57
N SER A 67 0.54 5.59 -1.81
CA SER A 67 -0.44 5.53 -2.90
C SER A 67 -0.96 4.12 -3.15
N GLY A 68 -1.94 3.98 -4.02
CA GLY A 68 -2.40 2.69 -4.53
C GLY A 68 -3.76 2.26 -4.03
N LEU A 69 -4.02 0.96 -4.11
CA LEU A 69 -5.32 0.35 -3.91
C LEU A 69 -5.92 0.61 -2.53
N LEU A 70 -7.11 1.18 -2.52
CA LEU A 70 -7.93 1.40 -1.34
C LEU A 70 -9.37 0.96 -1.64
N ILE A 71 -9.96 0.17 -0.73
CA ILE A 71 -11.35 -0.29 -0.79
C ILE A 71 -12.19 0.60 0.14
N LEU A 72 -13.29 1.11 -0.37
CA LEU A 72 -14.29 1.88 0.37
C LEU A 72 -15.63 1.14 0.29
N ALA A 73 -16.28 0.88 1.42
CA ALA A 73 -17.58 0.22 1.42
C ALA A 73 -18.71 1.21 1.11
N ARG A 74 -19.78 0.75 0.45
CA ARG A 74 -20.93 1.58 0.08
C ARG A 74 -22.07 1.55 1.11
N THR A 75 -22.04 0.58 2.02
CA THR A 75 -23.03 0.45 3.09
C THR A 75 -22.35 0.09 4.41
N SER A 76 -23.00 0.34 5.54
CA SER A 76 -22.51 -0.07 6.85
C SER A 76 -22.39 -1.61 6.96
N GLU A 77 -23.28 -2.35 6.30
CA GLU A 77 -23.23 -3.83 6.25
C GLU A 77 -21.99 -4.32 5.51
N SER A 78 -21.76 -3.84 4.29
CA SER A 78 -20.56 -4.20 3.51
C SER A 78 -19.27 -3.73 4.20
N CYS A 79 -19.31 -2.61 4.92
CA CYS A 79 -18.19 -2.14 5.75
C CYS A 79 -17.87 -3.16 6.85
N ALA A 80 -18.87 -3.65 7.58
CA ALA A 80 -18.66 -4.66 8.61
C ALA A 80 -18.11 -5.98 8.06
N GLN A 81 -18.65 -6.45 6.91
CA GLN A 81 -18.18 -7.66 6.24
C GLN A 81 -16.72 -7.52 5.79
N LEU A 82 -16.37 -6.45 5.08
CA LEU A 82 -15.01 -6.20 4.63
C LEU A 82 -14.03 -6.01 5.81
N ALA A 83 -14.43 -5.25 6.84
CA ALA A 83 -13.62 -5.08 8.06
C ALA A 83 -13.33 -6.42 8.75
N GLN A 84 -14.29 -7.35 8.74
CA GLN A 84 -14.09 -8.70 9.28
C GLN A 84 -13.02 -9.47 8.47
N LEU A 85 -13.03 -9.40 7.13
CA LEU A 85 -12.00 -10.03 6.30
C LEU A 85 -10.59 -9.45 6.60
N PHE A 86 -10.46 -8.14 6.85
CA PHE A 86 -9.20 -7.54 7.29
C PHE A 86 -8.76 -8.05 8.66
N LYS A 87 -9.69 -8.17 9.60
CA LYS A 87 -9.44 -8.68 10.96
C LYS A 87 -9.00 -10.14 10.95
N GLU A 88 -9.63 -10.97 10.13
CA GLU A 88 -9.31 -12.39 9.93
C GLU A 88 -8.06 -12.61 9.09
N LYS A 89 -7.52 -11.55 8.46
CA LYS A 89 -6.33 -11.57 7.61
C LYS A 89 -6.49 -12.45 6.36
N THR A 90 -7.71 -12.60 5.86
CA THR A 90 -8.02 -13.35 4.63
C THR A 90 -7.75 -12.52 3.38
N ILE A 91 -7.67 -11.18 3.51
CA ILE A 91 -7.32 -10.28 2.41
C ILE A 91 -5.81 -10.35 2.14
N GLN A 92 -5.45 -10.73 0.92
CA GLN A 92 -4.07 -10.68 0.44
C GLN A 92 -3.73 -9.28 -0.05
N LYS A 93 -2.59 -8.75 0.38
CA LYS A 93 -2.11 -7.41 0.03
C LYS A 93 -0.66 -7.46 -0.36
N TYR A 94 -0.33 -6.79 -1.46
CA TYR A 94 1.04 -6.68 -1.95
C TYR A 94 1.35 -5.23 -2.26
N TYR A 95 2.57 -4.82 -1.92
CA TYR A 95 3.02 -3.44 -2.07
C TYR A 95 4.32 -3.40 -2.84
N LEU A 96 4.51 -2.37 -3.63
CA LEU A 96 5.79 -2.02 -4.24
C LEU A 96 6.45 -0.90 -3.44
N ALA A 97 7.76 -1.01 -3.25
CA ALA A 97 8.57 0.05 -2.64
C ALA A 97 9.92 0.17 -3.33
N LEU A 98 10.53 1.37 -3.26
CA LEU A 98 11.91 1.61 -3.69
C LEU A 98 12.77 1.95 -2.49
N ALA A 99 14.01 1.47 -2.51
CA ALA A 99 15.07 1.87 -1.59
C ALA A 99 16.40 2.04 -2.33
N ASP A 100 17.21 2.98 -1.86
CA ASP A 100 18.55 3.26 -2.37
C ASP A 100 19.66 2.46 -1.64
N LYS A 101 19.28 1.65 -0.66
CA LYS A 101 20.18 0.78 0.09
C LYS A 101 19.90 -0.69 -0.18
N LYS A 102 20.98 -1.47 -0.27
CA LYS A 102 20.90 -2.91 -0.49
C LYS A 102 20.71 -3.64 0.84
N PRO A 103 19.64 -4.44 0.99
CA PRO A 103 19.48 -5.27 2.19
C PRO A 103 20.47 -6.44 2.18
N LYS A 104 20.71 -7.03 3.36
CA LYS A 104 21.58 -8.20 3.49
C LYS A 104 21.07 -9.45 2.77
N LYS A 105 19.75 -9.57 2.58
CA LYS A 105 19.07 -10.69 1.94
C LYS A 105 18.23 -10.22 0.76
N LYS A 106 18.09 -11.05 -0.28
CA LYS A 106 17.24 -10.76 -1.43
C LYS A 106 15.77 -11.05 -1.19
N GLN A 107 15.45 -11.87 -0.18
CA GLN A 107 14.10 -12.24 0.22
C GLN A 107 14.09 -12.69 1.68
N GLY A 108 12.95 -12.70 2.32
CA GLY A 108 12.81 -13.21 3.68
C GLY A 108 11.63 -12.62 4.43
N TRP A 109 11.75 -12.75 5.76
CA TRP A 109 10.78 -12.27 6.74
C TRP A 109 11.33 -11.09 7.52
N ILE A 110 10.44 -10.16 7.86
CA ILE A 110 10.66 -9.10 8.83
C ILE A 110 9.59 -9.27 9.90
N LYS A 111 10.01 -9.64 11.12
CA LYS A 111 9.11 -9.92 12.24
C LYS A 111 9.60 -9.22 13.50
N GLY A 112 8.67 -8.69 14.28
CA GLY A 112 8.96 -8.10 15.59
C GLY A 112 7.81 -7.24 16.08
N ASP A 113 7.79 -6.95 17.37
CA ASP A 113 6.82 -6.03 17.93
C ASP A 113 7.14 -4.61 17.54
N MET A 114 6.11 -3.80 17.37
CA MET A 114 6.25 -2.39 17.04
C MET A 114 6.05 -1.54 18.31
N GLN A 115 7.04 -0.71 18.62
CA GLN A 115 7.01 0.23 19.73
C GLN A 115 7.02 1.67 19.21
N ARG A 116 6.28 2.55 19.90
CA ARG A 116 6.35 3.99 19.61
C ARG A 116 7.77 4.52 19.84
N SER A 117 8.17 5.46 19.01
CA SER A 117 9.45 6.15 19.07
C SER A 117 9.22 7.67 19.03
N ARG A 118 10.27 8.45 18.92
CA ARG A 118 10.18 9.93 18.87
C ARG A 118 9.45 10.41 17.61
N ARG A 119 8.88 11.62 17.65
CA ARG A 119 8.23 12.30 16.50
C ARG A 119 7.15 11.45 15.84
N SER A 120 6.27 10.80 16.64
CA SER A 120 5.18 9.95 16.15
C SER A 120 5.62 8.78 15.26
N SER A 121 6.92 8.42 15.29
CA SER A 121 7.44 7.27 14.57
C SER A 121 7.32 5.96 15.37
N TRP A 122 7.63 4.85 14.71
CA TRP A 122 7.65 3.52 15.30
C TRP A 122 9.00 2.85 15.04
N LYS A 123 9.36 1.89 15.87
CA LYS A 123 10.52 1.02 15.67
C LYS A 123 10.14 -0.44 15.84
N LEU A 124 10.81 -1.32 15.11
CA LEU A 124 10.72 -2.76 15.30
C LEU A 124 11.65 -3.17 16.44
N VAL A 125 11.15 -4.04 17.31
CA VAL A 125 11.93 -4.66 18.40
C VAL A 125 11.85 -6.18 18.28
N ASN A 126 12.83 -6.88 18.89
CA ASN A 126 12.98 -8.33 18.73
C ASN A 126 11.92 -9.17 19.48
N SER A 127 11.14 -8.57 20.40
CA SER A 127 10.03 -9.29 21.04
C SER A 127 8.96 -9.68 20.01
N GLN A 128 8.21 -10.75 20.28
CA GLN A 128 7.21 -11.31 19.39
C GLN A 128 5.90 -11.64 20.12
N HIS A 129 5.45 -10.78 21.02
CA HIS A 129 4.16 -10.95 21.72
C HIS A 129 2.98 -10.66 20.80
N ASN A 130 3.10 -9.58 19.99
CA ASN A 130 2.14 -9.19 18.97
C ASN A 130 2.89 -8.63 17.75
N PRO A 131 3.60 -9.49 17.00
CA PRO A 131 4.55 -9.04 15.98
C PRO A 131 3.85 -8.43 14.75
N ALA A 132 4.47 -7.40 14.20
CA ALA A 132 4.30 -7.06 12.81
C ALA A 132 5.03 -8.09 11.96
N VAL A 133 4.38 -8.60 10.92
CA VAL A 133 4.93 -9.65 10.07
C VAL A 133 4.82 -9.25 8.61
N THR A 134 5.97 -9.20 7.92
CA THR A 134 6.05 -8.86 6.49
C THR A 134 7.01 -9.81 5.80
N GLN A 135 6.62 -10.38 4.68
CA GLN A 135 7.51 -11.08 3.75
C GLN A 135 7.95 -10.11 2.65
N PHE A 136 9.12 -10.35 2.07
CA PHE A 136 9.61 -9.52 0.98
C PHE A 136 10.44 -10.27 -0.04
N PHE A 137 10.41 -9.75 -1.27
CA PHE A 137 11.40 -9.96 -2.32
C PHE A 137 12.03 -8.63 -2.70
N THR A 138 13.26 -8.65 -3.24
CA THR A 138 13.88 -7.46 -3.81
C THR A 138 14.67 -7.78 -5.07
N THR A 139 14.62 -6.87 -6.02
CA THR A 139 15.40 -6.91 -7.28
C THR A 139 16.09 -5.57 -7.53
N SER A 140 17.13 -5.55 -8.37
CA SER A 140 17.79 -4.32 -8.78
C SER A 140 16.95 -3.64 -9.86
N VAL A 141 16.83 -2.32 -9.79
CA VAL A 141 16.22 -1.49 -10.85
C VAL A 141 17.33 -0.85 -11.67
N THR A 142 18.17 -0.05 -11.02
CA THR A 142 19.36 0.59 -11.56
C THR A 142 20.48 0.52 -10.51
N PRO A 143 21.74 0.86 -10.84
CA PRO A 143 22.77 1.02 -9.83
C PRO A 143 22.31 1.97 -8.72
N GLY A 144 22.35 1.51 -7.48
CA GLY A 144 21.90 2.28 -6.30
C GLY A 144 20.40 2.24 -6.00
N ILE A 145 19.53 1.76 -6.90
CA ILE A 145 18.08 1.68 -6.67
C ILE A 145 17.59 0.23 -6.75
N ARG A 146 16.77 -0.15 -5.78
CA ARG A 146 16.16 -1.48 -5.68
C ARG A 146 14.65 -1.39 -5.50
N ALA A 147 13.94 -2.24 -6.22
CA ALA A 147 12.51 -2.48 -5.99
C ALA A 147 12.32 -3.59 -4.94
N PHE A 148 11.28 -3.43 -4.15
CA PHE A 148 10.80 -4.41 -3.18
C PHE A 148 9.35 -4.74 -3.45
N LEU A 149 9.03 -6.04 -3.43
CA LEU A 149 7.67 -6.55 -3.31
C LEU A 149 7.46 -6.95 -1.85
N LEU A 150 6.48 -6.34 -1.18
CA LEU A 150 6.20 -6.52 0.23
C LEU A 150 4.82 -7.16 0.41
N LYS A 151 4.75 -8.22 1.23
CA LYS A 151 3.52 -8.91 1.60
C LYS A 151 3.30 -8.80 3.11
N PRO A 152 2.54 -7.79 3.61
CA PRO A 152 2.21 -7.70 5.02
C PRO A 152 1.15 -8.75 5.40
N LEU A 153 1.44 -9.57 6.42
CA LEU A 153 0.50 -10.52 7.02
C LEU A 153 -0.22 -9.94 8.24
N THR A 154 0.14 -8.74 8.64
CA THR A 154 -0.49 -7.92 9.67
C THR A 154 -0.70 -6.51 9.14
N GLY A 155 -1.48 -5.67 9.82
CA GLY A 155 -1.82 -4.32 9.36
C GLY A 155 -1.59 -3.25 10.43
N LYS A 156 -0.34 -3.09 10.90
CA LYS A 156 -0.01 -2.09 11.93
C LYS A 156 0.34 -0.73 11.29
N THR A 157 0.13 0.34 12.04
CA THR A 157 0.47 1.71 11.61
C THR A 157 1.94 1.79 11.17
N HIS A 158 2.19 2.34 9.97
CA HIS A 158 3.51 2.47 9.35
C HIS A 158 4.29 1.16 9.18
N GLN A 159 3.62 -0.01 9.24
CA GLN A 159 4.29 -1.31 9.32
C GLN A 159 5.37 -1.51 8.25
N LEU A 160 5.05 -1.26 6.97
CA LEU A 160 6.00 -1.48 5.87
C LEU A 160 7.18 -0.51 5.91
N ARG A 161 6.93 0.73 6.28
CA ARG A 161 7.96 1.78 6.43
C ARG A 161 8.96 1.41 7.54
N VAL A 162 8.45 0.94 8.68
CA VAL A 162 9.27 0.44 9.80
C VAL A 162 10.02 -0.84 9.43
N ALA A 163 9.36 -1.77 8.74
CA ALA A 163 9.97 -3.00 8.27
C ALA A 163 11.16 -2.73 7.35
N MET A 164 11.00 -1.85 6.36
CA MET A 164 12.05 -1.46 5.42
C MET A 164 13.21 -0.77 6.13
N LYS A 165 12.94 0.15 7.08
CA LYS A 165 13.98 0.76 7.92
C LYS A 165 14.75 -0.30 8.71
N SER A 166 14.06 -1.25 9.34
CA SER A 166 14.70 -2.31 10.14
C SER A 166 15.58 -3.25 9.30
N LEU A 167 15.23 -3.41 8.01
CA LEU A 167 16.01 -4.18 7.03
C LEU A 167 17.30 -3.45 6.60
N GLY A 168 17.48 -2.19 7.01
CA GLY A 168 18.59 -1.32 6.57
C GLY A 168 18.40 -0.75 5.16
N ALA A 169 17.19 -0.83 4.62
CA ALA A 169 16.79 -0.32 3.32
C ALA A 169 15.54 0.57 3.47
N PRO A 170 15.62 1.75 4.14
CA PRO A 170 14.48 2.64 4.29
C PRO A 170 13.93 3.04 2.92
N ILE A 171 12.63 3.32 2.87
CA ILE A 171 11.93 3.66 1.63
C ILE A 171 12.41 5.03 1.14
N CYS A 172 12.73 5.15 -0.14
CA CYS A 172 13.09 6.42 -0.80
C CYS A 172 11.99 7.46 -0.58
N GLY A 173 12.37 8.69 -0.22
CA GLY A 173 11.44 9.79 0.02
C GLY A 173 10.64 9.70 1.34
N ASP A 174 10.96 8.77 2.23
CA ASP A 174 10.28 8.66 3.53
C ASP A 174 10.94 9.58 4.56
N LEU A 175 10.44 10.81 4.70
CA LEU A 175 10.95 11.82 5.62
C LEU A 175 10.94 11.40 7.10
N LEU A 176 10.12 10.41 7.48
CA LEU A 176 10.01 9.96 8.87
C LEU A 176 10.99 8.83 9.21
N TYR A 177 11.33 7.99 8.22
CA TYR A 177 12.09 6.76 8.44
C TYR A 177 13.43 6.71 7.72
N SER A 178 13.68 7.58 6.74
CA SER A 178 14.97 7.75 6.08
C SER A 178 15.78 8.90 6.71
N ASP A 179 16.98 9.12 6.23
CA ASP A 179 17.69 10.37 6.44
C ASP A 179 16.94 11.52 5.75
N ALA A 180 16.67 12.61 6.47
CA ALA A 180 15.82 13.68 5.99
C ALA A 180 16.39 14.39 4.74
N GLN A 181 17.72 14.54 4.66
CA GLN A 181 18.37 15.19 3.52
C GLN A 181 18.29 14.29 2.27
N GLN A 182 18.57 12.99 2.42
CA GLN A 182 18.44 12.01 1.32
C GLN A 182 16.98 11.84 0.89
N ALA A 183 16.03 11.88 1.84
CA ALA A 183 14.62 11.75 1.53
C ALA A 183 14.08 12.94 0.72
N SER A 184 14.61 14.16 0.92
CA SER A 184 14.20 15.35 0.17
C SER A 184 14.64 15.37 -1.30
N ASP A 185 15.55 14.48 -1.70
CA ASP A 185 15.97 14.31 -3.11
C ASP A 185 14.90 13.57 -3.95
N TYR A 186 13.89 13.03 -3.31
CA TYR A 186 12.80 12.28 -3.96
C TYR A 186 11.50 13.08 -3.96
N ASP A 187 10.75 13.01 -5.05
CA ASP A 187 9.48 13.70 -5.28
C ASP A 187 8.33 13.18 -4.42
N ARG A 188 8.48 11.96 -3.83
CA ARG A 188 7.48 11.33 -2.96
C ARG A 188 8.08 10.19 -2.13
N THR A 189 7.34 9.70 -1.13
CA THR A 189 7.61 8.39 -0.52
C THR A 189 7.24 7.28 -1.51
N TYR A 190 8.21 6.46 -1.89
CA TYR A 190 8.07 5.41 -2.90
C TYR A 190 7.52 4.12 -2.30
N LEU A 191 6.25 4.18 -1.84
CA LEU A 191 5.45 3.06 -1.33
C LEU A 191 4.07 3.09 -2.00
N HIS A 192 3.67 1.95 -2.58
CA HIS A 192 2.45 1.82 -3.36
C HIS A 192 1.72 0.50 -3.07
N ALA A 193 0.43 0.55 -2.74
CA ALA A 193 -0.44 -0.61 -2.58
C ALA A 193 -0.80 -1.16 -3.97
N TYR A 194 -0.14 -2.25 -4.37
CA TYR A 194 -0.05 -2.74 -5.74
C TYR A 194 -1.14 -3.74 -6.11
N VAL A 195 -1.29 -4.81 -5.31
CA VAL A 195 -2.30 -5.84 -5.54
C VAL A 195 -3.08 -6.07 -4.25
N ILE A 196 -4.39 -6.21 -4.38
CA ILE A 196 -5.29 -6.67 -3.31
C ILE A 196 -6.20 -7.78 -3.85
N ALA A 197 -6.33 -8.88 -3.09
CA ALA A 197 -7.21 -9.98 -3.45
C ALA A 197 -7.97 -10.48 -2.22
N PHE A 198 -9.26 -10.74 -2.38
CA PHE A 198 -10.16 -11.20 -1.32
C PHE A 198 -11.38 -11.92 -1.89
N GLU A 199 -12.11 -12.62 -1.04
CA GLU A 199 -13.41 -13.18 -1.35
C GLU A 199 -14.48 -12.46 -0.52
N LEU A 200 -15.57 -12.03 -1.17
CA LEU A 200 -16.72 -11.43 -0.52
C LEU A 200 -17.98 -12.10 -1.06
N LYS A 201 -18.86 -12.62 -0.21
CA LYS A 201 -20.11 -13.32 -0.60
C LYS A 201 -19.87 -14.40 -1.65
N SER A 202 -18.81 -15.20 -1.48
CA SER A 202 -18.38 -16.29 -2.39
C SER A 202 -17.97 -15.83 -3.80
N VAL A 203 -17.70 -14.52 -3.97
CA VAL A 203 -17.13 -13.97 -5.20
C VAL A 203 -15.68 -13.56 -4.94
N SER A 204 -14.78 -14.06 -5.77
CA SER A 204 -13.35 -13.71 -5.70
C SER A 204 -13.08 -12.42 -6.46
N TYR A 205 -12.44 -11.48 -5.79
CA TYR A 205 -12.02 -10.20 -6.36
C TYR A 205 -10.50 -10.08 -6.33
N ARG A 206 -9.93 -9.54 -7.40
CA ARG A 206 -8.50 -9.24 -7.53
C ARG A 206 -8.32 -7.94 -8.29
N TYR A 207 -7.65 -7.00 -7.65
CA TYR A 207 -7.31 -5.70 -8.24
C TYR A 207 -5.81 -5.51 -8.26
N CYS A 208 -5.33 -4.88 -9.32
CA CYS A 208 -3.92 -4.51 -9.50
C CYS A 208 -3.89 -3.06 -9.99
N ALA A 209 -3.14 -2.21 -9.33
CA ALA A 209 -2.91 -0.83 -9.75
C ALA A 209 -1.41 -0.59 -9.91
N GLN A 210 -0.99 -0.15 -11.09
CA GLN A 210 0.37 0.36 -11.28
C GLN A 210 0.51 1.75 -10.65
N PRO A 211 1.72 2.12 -10.16
CA PRO A 211 1.97 3.49 -9.75
C PRO A 211 1.78 4.46 -10.93
N GLU A 212 0.98 5.51 -10.73
CA GLU A 212 0.71 6.54 -11.75
C GLU A 212 1.54 7.82 -11.53
N GLN A 213 2.21 7.94 -10.38
CA GLN A 213 2.98 9.11 -9.98
C GLN A 213 4.31 8.71 -9.34
N GLY A 214 5.29 9.60 -9.45
CA GLY A 214 6.64 9.44 -8.93
C GLY A 214 7.65 9.08 -10.02
N GLY A 215 8.61 9.97 -10.28
CA GLY A 215 9.54 9.84 -11.39
C GLY A 215 10.26 8.49 -11.46
N GLN A 216 10.64 7.91 -10.31
CA GLN A 216 11.32 6.60 -10.28
C GLN A 216 10.38 5.42 -10.54
N PHE A 217 9.09 5.50 -10.17
CA PHE A 217 8.10 4.46 -10.47
C PHE A 217 7.69 4.41 -11.95
N LEU A 218 7.86 5.51 -12.68
CA LEU A 218 7.48 5.62 -14.09
C LEU A 218 8.62 5.29 -15.05
N THR A 219 9.81 4.96 -14.53
CA THR A 219 10.95 4.60 -15.37
C THR A 219 10.76 3.24 -16.06
N PRO A 220 11.16 3.09 -17.33
CA PRO A 220 11.15 1.79 -18.01
C PRO A 220 11.92 0.70 -17.25
N GLN A 221 12.99 1.06 -16.55
CA GLN A 221 13.80 0.16 -15.74
C GLN A 221 13.02 -0.38 -14.54
N PHE A 222 12.22 0.47 -13.87
CA PHE A 222 11.36 0.02 -12.78
C PHE A 222 10.27 -0.92 -13.30
N LEU A 223 9.56 -0.53 -14.35
CA LEU A 223 8.48 -1.33 -14.94
C LEU A 223 8.98 -2.72 -15.35
N ALA A 224 10.12 -2.80 -16.04
CA ALA A 224 10.74 -4.07 -16.40
C ALA A 224 11.18 -4.88 -15.17
N ALA A 225 11.71 -4.23 -14.14
CA ALA A 225 12.16 -4.93 -12.93
C ALA A 225 11.02 -5.56 -12.13
N VAL A 226 9.81 -4.96 -12.14
CA VAL A 226 8.65 -5.44 -11.39
C VAL A 226 7.71 -6.33 -12.21
N GLU A 227 7.91 -6.47 -13.50
CA GLU A 227 7.10 -7.32 -14.38
C GLU A 227 7.01 -8.77 -13.87
N GLN A 228 8.10 -9.31 -13.31
CA GLN A 228 8.15 -10.62 -12.67
C GLN A 228 7.19 -10.77 -11.48
N TRP A 229 6.61 -9.69 -10.99
CA TRP A 229 5.70 -9.63 -9.84
C TRP A 229 4.25 -9.29 -10.23
N CYS A 230 3.87 -9.45 -11.50
CA CYS A 230 2.51 -9.15 -11.98
C CYS A 230 1.42 -10.06 -11.35
N THR A 231 1.81 -11.26 -10.90
CA THR A 231 0.97 -12.21 -10.16
C THR A 231 1.63 -12.60 -8.84
N PRO A 232 1.74 -11.68 -7.86
CA PRO A 232 2.51 -11.90 -6.65
C PRO A 232 1.96 -13.03 -5.75
N GLU A 233 0.68 -13.36 -5.90
CA GLU A 233 0.02 -14.48 -5.21
C GLU A 233 0.57 -15.86 -5.60
N THR A 234 1.12 -16.01 -6.81
CA THR A 234 1.65 -17.28 -7.34
C THR A 234 3.14 -17.49 -7.01
N LEU A 235 3.80 -16.50 -6.44
CA LEU A 235 5.22 -16.59 -6.10
C LEU A 235 5.47 -17.56 -4.94
N SER A 236 6.61 -18.27 -4.99
CA SER A 236 7.08 -19.10 -3.87
C SER A 236 7.62 -18.20 -2.76
N TRP A 237 6.73 -17.68 -1.92
CA TRP A 237 7.08 -16.80 -0.81
C TRP A 237 7.99 -17.54 0.20
N PRO A 238 8.94 -16.83 0.84
CA PRO A 238 9.81 -17.42 1.84
C PRO A 238 9.02 -18.15 2.92
N SER A 239 9.43 -19.37 3.26
CA SER A 239 8.87 -20.19 4.35
C SER A 239 9.46 -19.81 5.70
#